data_66bc089d30b548b6db970f999d3817ce
#
_entry.id   66bc089d30b548b6db970f999d3817ce
#
_cell.length_a   1.000
_cell.length_b   1.000
_cell.length_c   1.000
_cell.angle_alpha   90.00
_cell.angle_beta   90.00
_cell.angle_gamma   90.00
#
_symmetry.space_group_name_H-M   'P 1'
#
loop_
_entity.id
_entity.type
_entity.pdbx_description
1 polymer ?
#
loop_
_entity_poly.entity_id
_entity_poly.type
_entity_poly.pdbx_seq_one_letter_code
_entity_poly.pdbx_strand_id
1 'polypeptide(L)'
;MNVLIVGARGAGKTTLIRRVLESLDCPVWGFETEKEGDQVHIYDAGAEHVPTEENLVGLCGETRGFPVKEGFDRYAPRILAPVKAGSVMIMDELGYLESSSELFCRAVLERLGGRGPVIAAVKDRDTAFLSSVRSHPGCRCFFLTEENRDALYEEVLDFVKKQFQITVRSWGGLDGEKH
;
A
#
# COMPACT_ATOMS: atom_id res chain seq x y z
N MET A 1 1.30 -4.85 14.31
CA MET A 1 -0.01 -4.75 13.62
C MET A 1 0.17 -3.91 12.36
N ASN A 2 -0.36 -4.33 11.24
CA ASN A 2 -0.25 -3.63 9.95
C ASN A 2 -1.28 -2.51 9.85
N VAL A 3 -1.05 -1.59 8.90
CA VAL A 3 -1.90 -0.42 8.66
C VAL A 3 -2.60 -0.56 7.32
N LEU A 4 -3.92 -0.45 7.32
CA LEU A 4 -4.74 -0.41 6.11
C LEU A 4 -5.41 0.96 6.02
N ILE A 5 -5.10 1.72 4.97
CA ILE A 5 -5.78 2.97 4.63
C ILE A 5 -6.92 2.65 3.68
N VAL A 6 -8.15 2.69 4.18
CA VAL A 6 -9.35 2.34 3.44
C VAL A 6 -10.05 3.61 2.97
N GLY A 7 -10.42 3.67 1.72
CA GLY A 7 -11.13 4.83 1.19
C GLY A 7 -11.53 4.67 -0.27
N ALA A 8 -12.47 5.51 -0.70
CA ALA A 8 -12.93 5.57 -2.07
C ALA A 8 -11.80 5.98 -3.04
N ARG A 9 -12.03 5.77 -4.32
CA ARG A 9 -11.13 6.27 -5.36
C ARG A 9 -11.00 7.79 -5.25
N GLY A 10 -9.77 8.29 -5.30
CA GLY A 10 -9.50 9.73 -5.21
C GLY A 10 -9.57 10.33 -3.80
N ALA A 11 -9.82 9.54 -2.76
CA ALA A 11 -9.84 10.04 -1.38
C ALA A 11 -8.48 10.55 -0.88
N GLY A 12 -7.39 10.12 -1.52
CA GLY A 12 -6.03 10.54 -1.18
C GLY A 12 -5.21 9.49 -0.41
N LYS A 13 -5.52 8.20 -0.59
CA LYS A 13 -4.82 7.09 0.10
C LYS A 13 -3.32 7.10 -0.19
N THR A 14 -2.94 7.16 -1.46
CA THR A 14 -1.52 7.22 -1.89
C THR A 14 -0.81 8.42 -1.30
N THR A 15 -1.44 9.59 -1.32
CA THR A 15 -0.90 10.82 -0.74
C THR A 15 -0.66 10.69 0.75
N LEU A 16 -1.61 10.10 1.48
CA LEU A 16 -1.48 9.86 2.92
C LEU A 16 -0.30 8.92 3.22
N ILE A 17 -0.20 7.81 2.49
CA ILE A 17 0.90 6.85 2.64
C ILE A 17 2.24 7.53 2.39
N ARG A 18 2.38 8.30 1.31
CA ARG A 18 3.62 9.03 1.01
C ARG A 18 4.02 9.99 2.12
N ARG A 19 3.08 10.78 2.64
CA ARG A 19 3.34 11.68 3.78
C ARG A 19 3.83 10.91 5.02
N VAL A 20 3.23 9.77 5.33
CA VAL A 20 3.68 8.93 6.44
C VAL A 20 5.10 8.41 6.20
N LEU A 21 5.36 7.88 5.01
CA LEU A 21 6.69 7.33 4.66
C LEU A 21 7.79 8.41 4.68
N GLU A 22 7.50 9.63 4.25
CA GLU A 22 8.44 10.76 4.30
C GLU A 22 8.88 11.09 5.74
N SER A 23 8.03 10.79 6.72
CA SER A 23 8.31 10.98 8.14
C SER A 23 9.10 9.82 8.77
N LEU A 24 9.29 8.73 8.04
CA LEU A 24 10.03 7.56 8.52
C LEU A 24 11.45 7.56 7.96
N ASP A 25 12.39 7.07 8.77
CA ASP A 25 13.78 6.85 8.36
C ASP A 25 14.02 5.36 8.16
N CYS A 26 13.47 4.81 7.08
CA CYS A 26 13.56 3.40 6.80
C CYS A 26 13.48 3.11 5.30
N PRO A 27 14.08 1.99 4.84
CA PRO A 27 13.85 1.50 3.50
C PRO A 27 12.40 1.10 3.28
N VAL A 28 11.90 1.36 2.09
CA VAL A 28 10.55 1.01 1.63
C VAL A 28 10.66 0.03 0.48
N TRP A 29 9.79 -0.97 0.47
CA TRP A 29 9.68 -1.96 -0.59
C TRP A 29 8.21 -2.36 -0.77
N GLY A 30 7.93 -3.25 -1.68
CA GLY A 30 6.57 -3.69 -1.98
C GLY A 30 6.17 -3.28 -3.38
N PHE A 31 4.92 -2.92 -3.60
CA PHE A 31 4.42 -2.60 -4.93
C PHE A 31 3.52 -1.38 -4.99
N GLU A 32 3.49 -0.81 -6.20
CA GLU A 32 2.57 0.24 -6.62
C GLU A 32 1.86 -0.22 -7.89
N THR A 33 0.57 0.12 -8.01
CA THR A 33 -0.17 -0.06 -9.25
C THR A 33 -0.48 1.30 -9.86
N GLU A 34 -0.33 1.43 -11.16
CA GLU A 34 -0.59 2.67 -11.87
C GLU A 34 -1.44 2.43 -13.10
N LYS A 35 -2.40 3.33 -13.32
CA LYS A 35 -3.21 3.35 -14.52
C LYS A 35 -2.61 4.31 -15.53
N GLU A 36 -2.25 3.79 -16.69
CA GLU A 36 -1.81 4.55 -17.86
C GLU A 36 -2.75 4.28 -19.05
N GLY A 37 -3.46 5.30 -19.49
CA GLY A 37 -4.47 5.14 -20.54
C GLY A 37 -5.56 4.15 -20.13
N ASP A 38 -5.69 3.06 -20.87
CA ASP A 38 -6.64 1.97 -20.62
C ASP A 38 -6.01 0.74 -19.95
N GLN A 39 -4.76 0.85 -19.50
CA GLN A 39 -4.01 -0.24 -18.88
C GLN A 39 -3.68 0.06 -17.42
N VAL A 40 -3.60 -0.99 -16.62
CA VAL A 40 -3.09 -0.95 -15.23
C VAL A 40 -1.88 -1.86 -15.12
N HIS A 41 -0.79 -1.32 -14.62
CA HIS A 41 0.46 -2.04 -14.41
C HIS A 41 0.85 -2.09 -12.94
N ILE A 42 1.56 -3.14 -12.54
CA ILE A 42 2.14 -3.30 -11.21
C ILE A 42 3.67 -3.13 -11.28
N TYR A 43 4.21 -2.36 -10.35
CA TYR A 43 5.64 -2.05 -10.27
C TYR A 43 6.17 -2.29 -8.88
N ASP A 44 7.45 -2.61 -8.77
CA ASP A 44 8.13 -2.57 -7.47
C ASP A 44 8.14 -1.13 -6.95
N ALA A 45 7.85 -0.96 -5.67
CA ALA A 45 7.83 0.35 -5.03
C ALA A 45 9.19 1.06 -5.15
N GLY A 46 9.17 2.31 -5.62
CA GLY A 46 10.37 3.12 -5.82
C GLY A 46 11.19 2.79 -7.06
N ALA A 47 10.77 1.81 -7.87
CA ALA A 47 11.40 1.52 -9.16
C ALA A 47 10.92 2.49 -10.24
N GLU A 48 11.67 2.56 -11.35
CA GLU A 48 11.20 3.23 -12.55
C GLU A 48 9.98 2.49 -13.12
N HIS A 49 8.90 3.23 -13.41
CA HIS A 49 7.67 2.65 -13.95
C HIS A 49 7.79 2.48 -15.47
N VAL A 50 8.19 1.28 -15.89
CA VAL A 50 8.26 0.90 -17.31
C VAL A 50 7.17 -0.12 -17.59
N PRO A 51 6.09 0.26 -18.33
CA PRO A 51 5.01 -0.65 -18.65
C PRO A 51 5.46 -1.73 -19.63
N THR A 52 5.12 -2.98 -19.31
CA THR A 52 5.42 -4.17 -20.12
C THR A 52 4.23 -5.12 -20.10
N GLU A 53 4.23 -6.11 -20.98
CA GLU A 53 3.22 -7.18 -20.95
C GLU A 53 3.31 -8.01 -19.67
N GLU A 54 4.49 -8.16 -19.10
CA GLU A 54 4.71 -8.96 -17.89
C GLU A 54 4.14 -8.34 -16.63
N ASN A 55 4.14 -7.01 -16.53
CA ASN A 55 3.61 -6.29 -15.39
C ASN A 55 2.19 -5.73 -15.61
N LEU A 56 1.55 -6.07 -16.72
CA LEU A 56 0.15 -5.73 -16.99
C LEU A 56 -0.77 -6.54 -16.09
N VAL A 57 -1.60 -5.86 -15.30
CA VAL A 57 -2.53 -6.49 -14.34
C VAL A 57 -4.00 -6.13 -14.59
N GLY A 58 -4.28 -5.18 -15.45
CA GLY A 58 -5.65 -4.81 -15.78
C GLY A 58 -5.80 -4.03 -17.06
N LEU A 59 -7.01 -4.12 -17.62
CA LEU A 59 -7.49 -3.34 -18.76
C LEU A 59 -8.72 -2.56 -18.31
N CYS A 60 -8.81 -1.30 -18.68
CA CYS A 60 -9.95 -0.45 -18.35
C CYS A 60 -10.90 -0.37 -19.55
N GLY A 61 -12.09 -0.94 -19.40
CA GLY A 61 -13.20 -0.72 -20.31
C GLY A 61 -13.97 0.56 -20.00
N GLU A 62 -15.01 0.87 -20.76
CA GLU A 62 -15.83 2.08 -20.59
C GLU A 62 -16.51 2.14 -19.21
N THR A 63 -16.97 1.02 -18.68
CA THR A 63 -17.75 0.93 -17.44
C THR A 63 -17.03 0.22 -16.31
N ARG A 64 -16.07 -0.63 -16.59
CA ARG A 64 -15.34 -1.44 -15.59
C ARG A 64 -13.94 -1.81 -16.04
N GLY A 65 -13.08 -2.17 -15.07
CA GLY A 65 -11.81 -2.80 -15.34
C GLY A 65 -11.93 -4.32 -15.51
N PHE A 66 -11.04 -4.87 -16.32
CA PHE A 66 -10.87 -6.31 -16.53
C PHE A 66 -9.51 -6.73 -16.01
N PRO A 67 -9.42 -7.75 -15.14
CA PRO A 67 -8.14 -8.21 -14.64
C PRO A 67 -7.32 -8.94 -15.70
N VAL A 68 -6.01 -8.79 -15.62
CA VAL A 68 -5.04 -9.65 -16.29
C VAL A 68 -4.38 -10.52 -15.23
N LYS A 69 -4.97 -11.68 -15.01
CA LYS A 69 -4.59 -12.62 -13.94
C LYS A 69 -3.11 -12.98 -13.95
N GLU A 70 -2.53 -13.19 -15.11
CA GLU A 70 -1.16 -13.62 -15.31
C GLU A 70 -0.15 -12.60 -14.74
N GLY A 71 -0.43 -11.31 -14.84
CA GLY A 71 0.40 -10.26 -14.26
C GLY A 71 0.44 -10.32 -12.73
N PHE A 72 -0.71 -10.55 -12.12
CA PHE A 72 -0.79 -10.77 -10.67
C PHE A 72 -0.11 -12.07 -10.25
N ASP A 73 -0.32 -13.16 -10.97
CA ASP A 73 0.31 -14.45 -10.66
C ASP A 73 1.84 -14.34 -10.71
N ARG A 74 2.40 -13.63 -11.69
CA ARG A 74 3.86 -13.41 -11.77
C ARG A 74 4.38 -12.58 -10.62
N TYR A 75 3.61 -11.61 -10.15
CA TYR A 75 4.04 -10.73 -9.07
C TYR A 75 3.96 -11.39 -7.69
N ALA A 76 3.01 -12.31 -7.48
CA ALA A 76 2.71 -12.92 -6.18
C ALA A 76 3.95 -13.41 -5.38
N PRO A 77 4.95 -14.08 -5.98
CA PRO A 77 6.14 -14.51 -5.24
C PRO A 77 6.95 -13.35 -4.61
N ARG A 78 6.93 -12.17 -5.23
CA ARG A 78 7.65 -10.99 -4.72
C ARG A 78 7.06 -10.46 -3.42
N ILE A 79 5.76 -10.64 -3.21
CA ILE A 79 5.07 -10.27 -1.96
C ILE A 79 5.64 -11.06 -0.78
N LEU A 80 6.04 -12.31 -1.02
CA LEU A 80 6.57 -13.23 -0.01
C LEU A 80 8.10 -13.22 0.09
N ALA A 81 8.76 -12.28 -0.58
CA ALA A 81 10.21 -12.11 -0.47
C ALA A 81 10.64 -11.88 0.99
N PRO A 82 11.87 -12.27 1.37
CA PRO A 82 12.40 -12.06 2.71
C PRO A 82 12.36 -10.59 3.13
N VAL A 83 11.89 -10.33 4.35
CA VAL A 83 11.82 -8.97 4.90
C VAL A 83 13.20 -8.52 5.38
N LYS A 84 13.62 -7.34 4.95
CA LYS A 84 14.82 -6.69 5.50
C LYS A 84 14.45 -6.02 6.84
N ALA A 85 15.28 -6.23 7.84
CA ALA A 85 15.10 -5.60 9.14
C ALA A 85 15.01 -4.07 9.01
N GLY A 86 14.07 -3.45 9.71
CA GLY A 86 13.87 -2.00 9.69
C GLY A 86 13.22 -1.43 8.43
N SER A 87 12.76 -2.27 7.49
CA SER A 87 12.04 -1.81 6.30
C SER A 87 10.53 -1.88 6.47
N VAL A 88 9.81 -1.09 5.67
CA VAL A 88 8.34 -1.10 5.56
C VAL A 88 7.94 -1.56 4.16
N MET A 89 6.99 -2.49 4.08
CA MET A 89 6.36 -2.86 2.81
C MET A 89 5.16 -1.98 2.55
N ILE A 90 5.01 -1.50 1.32
CA ILE A 90 3.79 -0.86 0.85
C ILE A 90 3.05 -1.74 -0.15
N MET A 91 1.72 -1.64 -0.13
CA MET A 91 0.82 -2.24 -1.12
C MET A 91 -0.14 -1.14 -1.58
N ASP A 92 0.18 -0.48 -2.68
CA ASP A 92 -0.57 0.67 -3.18
C ASP A 92 -1.02 0.47 -4.64
N GLU A 93 -2.22 -0.05 -4.85
CA GLU A 93 -3.30 -0.31 -3.90
C GLU A 93 -3.87 -1.73 -4.06
N LEU A 94 -4.65 -2.16 -3.09
CA LEU A 94 -5.45 -3.39 -3.17
C LEU A 94 -6.88 -3.04 -3.61
N GLY A 95 -7.32 -3.62 -4.70
CA GLY A 95 -8.63 -3.38 -5.31
C GLY A 95 -9.35 -4.66 -5.71
N TYR A 96 -10.29 -4.55 -6.63
CA TYR A 96 -11.11 -5.69 -7.06
C TYR A 96 -10.47 -6.54 -8.16
N LEU A 97 -9.53 -5.98 -8.94
CA LEU A 97 -8.84 -6.71 -10.01
C LEU A 97 -8.03 -7.90 -9.48
N GLU A 98 -7.48 -7.77 -8.29
CA GLU A 98 -6.67 -8.78 -7.59
C GLU A 98 -7.44 -10.06 -7.31
N SER A 99 -8.77 -9.98 -7.19
CA SER A 99 -9.64 -11.13 -6.94
C SER A 99 -9.56 -12.22 -8.03
N SER A 100 -9.05 -11.89 -9.21
CA SER A 100 -8.83 -12.84 -10.30
C SER A 100 -7.67 -13.79 -10.05
N SER A 101 -6.71 -13.42 -9.20
CA SER A 101 -5.51 -14.19 -8.89
C SER A 101 -5.56 -14.73 -7.46
N GLU A 102 -5.85 -16.01 -7.32
CA GLU A 102 -5.80 -16.67 -6.01
C GLU A 102 -4.39 -16.66 -5.42
N LEU A 103 -3.34 -16.81 -6.26
CA LEU A 103 -1.95 -16.75 -5.82
C LEU A 103 -1.62 -15.40 -5.21
N PHE A 104 -2.02 -14.31 -5.86
CA PHE A 104 -1.78 -12.96 -5.36
C PHE A 104 -2.55 -12.68 -4.06
N CYS A 105 -3.84 -13.00 -4.03
CA CYS A 105 -4.67 -12.83 -2.84
C CYS A 105 -4.10 -13.59 -1.64
N ARG A 106 -3.70 -14.84 -1.84
CA ARG A 106 -3.09 -15.68 -0.81
C ARG A 106 -1.77 -15.09 -0.31
N ALA A 107 -0.91 -14.64 -1.22
CA ALA A 107 0.36 -14.01 -0.86
C ALA A 107 0.16 -12.74 -0.02
N VAL A 108 -0.81 -11.90 -0.38
CA VAL A 108 -1.16 -10.70 0.41
C VAL A 108 -1.60 -11.08 1.82
N LEU A 109 -2.55 -12.00 1.96
CA LEU A 109 -3.07 -12.42 3.27
C LEU A 109 -1.99 -13.08 4.13
N GLU A 110 -1.13 -13.89 3.53
CA GLU A 110 0.02 -14.50 4.22
C GLU A 110 1.01 -13.42 4.69
N ARG A 111 1.32 -12.44 3.86
CA ARG A 111 2.19 -11.32 4.24
C ARG A 111 1.60 -10.51 5.40
N LEU A 112 0.32 -10.25 5.40
CA LEU A 112 -0.36 -9.50 6.47
C LEU A 112 -0.35 -10.26 7.81
N GLY A 113 -0.31 -11.59 7.78
CA GLY A 113 -0.15 -12.45 8.97
C GLY A 113 1.29 -12.70 9.40
N GLY A 114 2.25 -12.31 8.57
CA GLY A 114 3.68 -12.59 8.76
C GLY A 114 4.41 -11.51 9.56
N ARG A 115 5.74 -11.61 9.52
CA ARG A 115 6.64 -10.61 10.11
C ARG A 115 6.91 -9.48 9.13
N GLY A 116 7.16 -8.32 9.66
CA GLY A 116 7.51 -7.11 8.93
C GLY A 116 6.29 -6.19 8.76
N PRO A 117 6.49 -4.90 8.94
CA PRO A 117 5.41 -3.92 8.88
C PRO A 117 4.93 -3.70 7.45
N VAL A 118 3.61 -3.62 7.29
CA VAL A 118 2.94 -3.33 6.02
C VAL A 118 2.04 -2.11 6.18
N ILE A 119 2.08 -1.21 5.20
CA ILE A 119 1.09 -0.14 5.00
C ILE A 119 0.45 -0.37 3.64
N ALA A 120 -0.87 -0.56 3.60
CA ALA A 120 -1.61 -0.80 2.37
C ALA A 120 -2.69 0.24 2.14
N ALA A 121 -2.82 0.69 0.89
CA ALA A 121 -4.01 1.37 0.40
C ALA A 121 -5.03 0.33 -0.05
N VAL A 122 -6.25 0.42 0.46
CA VAL A 122 -7.33 -0.54 0.20
C VAL A 122 -8.53 0.20 -0.34
N LYS A 123 -9.03 -0.22 -1.51
CA LYS A 123 -10.28 0.32 -2.03
C LYS A 123 -11.46 -0.05 -1.13
N ASP A 124 -12.32 0.92 -0.89
CA ASP A 124 -13.58 0.69 -0.18
C ASP A 124 -14.60 0.05 -1.13
N ARG A 125 -14.45 -1.25 -1.32
CA ARG A 125 -15.32 -2.09 -2.15
C ARG A 125 -15.59 -3.43 -1.50
N ASP A 126 -16.75 -4.01 -1.82
CA ASP A 126 -17.17 -5.30 -1.31
C ASP A 126 -16.76 -6.42 -2.27
N THR A 127 -15.63 -7.03 -2.00
CA THR A 127 -15.21 -8.31 -2.56
C THR A 127 -14.80 -9.24 -1.43
N ALA A 128 -14.86 -10.54 -1.64
CA ALA A 128 -14.42 -11.52 -0.63
C ALA A 128 -12.97 -11.27 -0.21
N PHE A 129 -12.09 -10.97 -1.17
CA PHE A 129 -10.69 -10.66 -0.91
C PHE A 129 -10.52 -9.41 -0.05
N LEU A 130 -11.13 -8.28 -0.45
CA LEU A 130 -10.99 -7.03 0.30
C LEU A 130 -11.62 -7.12 1.69
N SER A 131 -12.71 -7.87 1.85
CA SER A 131 -13.30 -8.15 3.17
C SER A 131 -12.34 -8.96 4.05
N SER A 132 -11.66 -9.96 3.49
CA SER A 132 -10.64 -10.73 4.21
C SER A 132 -9.46 -9.89 4.62
N VAL A 133 -9.03 -8.95 3.77
CA VAL A 133 -7.96 -7.99 4.08
C VAL A 133 -8.38 -7.08 5.24
N ARG A 134 -9.55 -6.44 5.14
CA ARG A 134 -10.03 -5.51 6.18
C ARG A 134 -10.29 -6.18 7.53
N SER A 135 -10.73 -7.42 7.54
CA SER A 135 -10.98 -8.19 8.77
C SER A 135 -9.77 -8.98 9.29
N HIS A 136 -8.61 -8.84 8.63
CA HIS A 136 -7.42 -9.58 9.03
C HIS A 136 -6.98 -9.20 10.45
N PRO A 137 -6.79 -10.18 11.37
CA PRO A 137 -6.49 -9.89 12.78
C PRO A 137 -5.15 -9.18 13.00
N GLY A 138 -4.22 -9.29 12.05
CA GLY A 138 -2.92 -8.60 12.06
C GLY A 138 -2.97 -7.15 11.57
N CYS A 139 -4.15 -6.61 11.25
CA CYS A 139 -4.30 -5.31 10.62
C CYS A 139 -5.21 -4.37 11.41
N ARG A 140 -4.96 -3.08 11.29
CA ARG A 140 -5.87 -2.01 11.71
C ARG A 140 -6.27 -1.17 10.51
N CYS A 141 -7.59 -0.96 10.35
CA CYS A 141 -8.15 -0.10 9.32
C CYS A 141 -8.24 1.35 9.80
N PHE A 142 -7.85 2.26 8.91
CA PHE A 142 -8.03 3.70 9.03
C PHE A 142 -8.85 4.17 7.84
N PHE A 143 -10.02 4.72 8.09
CA PHE A 143 -10.96 5.12 7.04
C PHE A 143 -10.73 6.57 6.63
N LEU A 144 -10.27 6.75 5.40
CA LEU A 144 -9.94 8.05 4.83
C LEU A 144 -11.13 8.64 4.08
N THR A 145 -11.46 9.89 4.42
CA THR A 145 -12.40 10.75 3.70
C THR A 145 -11.71 12.06 3.30
N GLU A 146 -12.35 12.86 2.47
CA GLU A 146 -11.80 14.18 2.11
C GLU A 146 -11.70 15.12 3.31
N GLU A 147 -12.62 14.99 4.28
CA GLU A 147 -12.69 15.87 5.44
C GLU A 147 -11.70 15.54 6.54
N ASN A 148 -11.26 14.27 6.66
CA ASN A 148 -10.45 13.82 7.79
C ASN A 148 -8.94 13.66 7.48
N ARG A 149 -8.48 14.05 6.30
CA ARG A 149 -7.11 13.77 5.80
C ARG A 149 -6.00 14.14 6.79
N ASP A 150 -6.06 15.35 7.35
CA ASP A 150 -5.00 15.83 8.23
C ASP A 150 -5.05 15.18 9.61
N ALA A 151 -6.24 15.02 10.18
CA ALA A 151 -6.41 14.33 11.46
C ALA A 151 -6.02 12.86 11.36
N LEU A 152 -6.36 12.19 10.26
CA LEU A 152 -6.02 10.80 10.02
C LEU A 152 -4.52 10.60 9.82
N TYR A 153 -3.84 11.55 9.16
CA TYR A 153 -2.38 11.52 9.02
C TYR A 153 -1.68 11.45 10.38
N GLU A 154 -2.07 12.32 11.30
CA GLU A 154 -1.49 12.33 12.66
C GLU A 154 -1.77 11.03 13.41
N GLU A 155 -2.99 10.51 13.30
CA GLU A 155 -3.38 9.25 13.94
C GLU A 155 -2.58 8.06 13.38
N VAL A 156 -2.45 7.96 12.06
CA VAL A 156 -1.69 6.90 11.39
C VAL A 156 -0.21 7.00 11.73
N LEU A 157 0.36 8.20 11.68
CA LEU A 157 1.77 8.41 12.01
C LEU A 157 2.08 8.02 13.45
N ASP A 158 1.25 8.42 14.41
CA ASP A 158 1.40 8.02 15.82
C ASP A 158 1.31 6.51 16.00
N PHE A 159 0.37 5.87 15.31
CA PHE A 159 0.22 4.41 15.33
C PHE A 159 1.46 3.71 14.75
N VAL A 160 1.96 4.15 13.62
CA VAL A 160 3.16 3.60 12.97
C VAL A 160 4.38 3.73 13.87
N LYS A 161 4.59 4.90 14.48
CA LYS A 161 5.68 5.11 15.44
C LYS A 161 5.66 4.11 16.59
N LYS A 162 4.49 3.81 17.13
CA LYS A 162 4.32 2.89 18.25
C LYS A 162 4.45 1.42 17.85
N GLN A 163 3.97 1.05 16.66
CA GLN A 163 3.86 -0.35 16.24
C GLN A 163 5.06 -0.86 15.45
N PHE A 164 5.69 -0.02 14.64
CA PHE A 164 6.70 -0.49 13.68
C PHE A 164 8.13 -0.46 14.24
N GLN A 165 8.36 0.13 15.39
CA GLN A 165 9.70 0.26 16.01
C GLN A 165 10.74 0.86 15.03
N ILE A 166 10.31 1.82 14.22
CA ILE A 166 11.11 2.49 13.20
C ILE A 166 11.45 3.90 13.68
N THR A 167 12.67 4.33 13.38
CA THR A 167 13.12 5.70 13.67
C THR A 167 12.32 6.69 12.82
N VAL A 168 11.85 7.73 13.46
CA VAL A 168 11.20 8.88 12.78
C VAL A 168 12.25 9.94 12.53
N ARG A 169 12.23 10.54 11.35
CA ARG A 169 13.09 11.69 11.04
C ARG A 169 12.77 12.83 11.99
N SER A 170 13.75 13.24 12.78
CA SER A 170 13.66 14.48 13.50
C SER A 170 13.80 15.62 12.48
N TRP A 171 12.79 16.44 12.32
CA TRP A 171 12.97 17.75 11.71
C TRP A 171 13.93 18.52 12.61
N GLY A 172 15.16 18.69 12.14
CA GLY A 172 16.11 19.57 12.82
C GLY A 172 15.48 20.96 12.88
N GLY A 173 15.12 21.37 14.09
CA GLY A 173 14.74 22.74 14.35
C GLY A 173 15.90 23.61 13.91
N LEU A 174 15.64 24.52 13.00
CA LEU A 174 16.50 25.69 12.78
C LEU A 174 16.40 26.53 14.06
N ASP A 175 17.12 26.11 15.10
CA ASP A 175 17.42 27.02 16.19
C ASP A 175 18.38 28.06 15.64
N GLY A 176 17.78 29.20 15.32
CA GLY A 176 18.53 30.39 14.92
C GLY A 176 19.50 30.78 16.03
N GLU A 177 20.78 30.56 15.80
CA GLU A 177 21.78 31.26 16.54
C GLU A 177 21.67 32.76 16.23
N LYS A 178 21.13 33.50 17.18
CA LYS A 178 21.34 34.94 17.28
C LYS A 178 22.68 35.16 17.95
N HIS A 179 23.58 35.72 17.22
CA HIS A 179 24.65 36.55 17.74
C HIS A 179 24.78 37.80 16.91
#